data_1803d626c39d7331b26924944b113001
#
_entry.id   1803d626c39d7331b26924944b113001
#
_cell.length_a   1.000
_cell.length_b   1.000
_cell.length_c   1.000
_cell.angle_alpha   90.00
_cell.angle_beta   90.00
_cell.angle_gamma   90.00
#
_symmetry.space_group_name_H-M   'P 1'
#
loop_
_entity.id
_entity.type
_entity.pdbx_description
1 polymer ?
#
loop_
_entity_poly.entity_id
_entity_poly.type
_entity_poly.pdbx_seq_one_letter_code
_entity_poly.pdbx_strand_id
1 'polypeptide(L)' 'MTIQRKIAAAASEVRKQGVQPHEVHLRPTDAIQLQYELLSEGGELAHAIMQNGVGRAVPEILGLQIVWKSTHFCVV' A
#
# COMPACT_ATOMS: atom_id res chain seq x y z
N MET A 1 -13.97 -2.61 4.33
CA MET A 1 -13.18 -2.15 3.16
C MET A 1 -11.73 -2.61 3.33
N THR A 2 -11.15 -3.19 2.30
CA THR A 2 -9.75 -3.57 2.35
C THR A 2 -8.85 -2.34 2.23
N ILE A 3 -7.61 -2.45 2.72
CA ILE A 3 -6.67 -1.35 2.60
C ILE A 3 -6.32 -1.10 1.13
N GLN A 4 -6.25 -2.14 0.30
CA GLN A 4 -5.97 -1.97 -1.13
C GLN A 4 -7.07 -1.18 -1.82
N ARG A 5 -8.34 -1.41 -1.47
CA ARG A 5 -9.45 -0.61 -2.01
C ARG A 5 -9.41 0.83 -1.54
N LYS A 6 -9.01 1.05 -0.28
CA LYS A 6 -8.84 2.39 0.27
C LYS A 6 -7.76 3.15 -0.51
N ILE A 7 -6.64 2.50 -0.80
CA ILE A 7 -5.56 3.08 -1.60
C ILE A 7 -6.06 3.42 -3.01
N ALA A 8 -6.76 2.49 -3.65
CA ALA A 8 -7.29 2.69 -5.00
C ALA A 8 -8.27 3.86 -5.05
N ALA A 9 -9.15 3.97 -4.06
CA ALA A 9 -10.11 5.06 -3.98
C ALA A 9 -9.43 6.41 -3.80
N ALA A 10 -8.42 6.47 -2.93
CA ALA A 10 -7.66 7.70 -2.70
C ALA A 10 -6.89 8.13 -3.95
N ALA A 11 -6.28 7.17 -4.65
CA ALA A 11 -5.59 7.45 -5.91
C ALA A 11 -6.56 7.97 -6.98
N SER A 12 -7.75 7.39 -7.05
CA SER A 12 -8.78 7.84 -7.99
C SER A 12 -9.20 9.29 -7.72
N GLU A 13 -9.33 9.67 -6.43
CA GLU A 13 -9.66 11.05 -6.08
C GLU A 13 -8.56 12.04 -6.51
N VAL A 14 -7.30 11.66 -6.34
CA VAL A 14 -6.18 12.49 -6.78
C VAL A 14 -6.23 12.68 -8.30
N ARG A 15 -6.50 11.60 -9.05
CA ARG A 15 -6.59 11.66 -10.52
C ARG A 15 -7.76 12.56 -10.98
N LYS A 16 -8.87 12.54 -10.26
CA LYS A 16 -10.01 13.40 -10.58
C LYS A 16 -9.68 14.88 -10.48
N GLN A 17 -8.69 15.23 -9.67
CA GLN A 17 -8.21 16.60 -9.52
C GLN A 17 -7.19 16.98 -10.60
N GLY A 18 -6.93 16.09 -11.55
CA GLY A 18 -5.97 16.33 -12.62
C GLY A 18 -4.51 16.10 -12.23
N VAL A 19 -4.29 15.44 -11.09
CA VAL A 19 -2.93 15.15 -10.58
C VAL A 19 -2.62 13.68 -10.74
N GLN A 20 -1.42 13.36 -11.23
CA GLN A 20 -0.94 11.98 -11.32
C GLN A 20 -0.38 11.57 -9.96
N PRO A 21 -0.96 10.56 -9.30
CA PRO A 21 -0.44 10.11 -8.01
C PRO A 21 0.87 9.34 -8.19
N HIS A 22 1.79 9.50 -7.23
CA HIS A 22 3.11 8.86 -7.25
C HIS A 22 3.38 8.02 -6.01
N GLU A 23 2.84 8.41 -4.86
CA GLU A 23 3.15 7.76 -3.58
C GLU A 23 1.89 7.55 -2.77
N VAL A 24 1.93 6.50 -1.95
CA VAL A 24 0.95 6.31 -0.88
C VAL A 24 1.69 6.28 0.46
N HIS A 25 1.22 7.10 1.39
CA HIS A 25 1.78 7.17 2.73
C HIS A 25 0.91 6.35 3.66
N LEU A 26 1.50 5.35 4.30
CA LEU A 26 0.78 4.41 5.16
C LEU A 26 1.18 4.61 6.62
N ARG A 27 0.18 4.67 7.49
CA ARG A 27 0.39 4.61 8.93
C ARG A 27 0.79 3.17 9.30
N PRO A 28 1.39 2.94 10.48
CA PRO A 28 1.70 1.58 10.92
C PRO A 28 0.50 0.64 10.93
N THR A 29 -0.68 1.14 11.30
CA THR A 29 -1.91 0.35 11.28
C THR A 29 -2.31 -0.06 9.86
N ASP A 30 -2.14 0.84 8.89
CA ASP A 30 -2.42 0.54 7.47
C ASP A 30 -1.45 -0.50 6.93
N ALA A 31 -0.17 -0.38 7.33
CA ALA A 31 0.86 -1.33 6.93
C ALA A 31 0.55 -2.75 7.41
N ILE A 32 0.08 -2.88 8.65
CA ILE A 32 -0.32 -4.18 9.21
C ILE A 32 -1.49 -4.76 8.42
N GLN A 33 -2.49 -3.95 8.11
CA GLN A 33 -3.64 -4.41 7.31
C GLN A 33 -3.22 -4.85 5.92
N LEU A 34 -2.35 -4.10 5.27
CA LEU A 34 -1.85 -4.46 3.94
C LEU A 34 -1.08 -5.78 4.00
N GLN A 35 -0.24 -5.96 5.00
CA GLN A 35 0.50 -7.19 5.19
C GLN A 35 -0.45 -8.39 5.31
N TYR A 36 -1.50 -8.29 6.13
CA TYR A 36 -2.48 -9.37 6.27
C TYR A 36 -3.19 -9.67 4.97
N GLU A 37 -3.59 -8.66 4.22
CA GLU A 37 -4.26 -8.85 2.94
C GLU A 37 -3.36 -9.59 1.94
N LEU A 38 -2.10 -9.17 1.83
CA LEU A 38 -1.15 -9.77 0.89
C LEU A 38 -0.78 -11.19 1.31
N LEU A 39 -0.62 -11.46 2.61
CA LEU A 39 -0.37 -12.82 3.09
C LEU A 39 -1.57 -13.73 2.83
N SER A 40 -2.79 -13.21 2.96
CA SER A 40 -4.00 -13.98 2.68
C SER A 40 -4.14 -14.35 1.21
N GLU A 41 -3.63 -13.53 0.32
CA GLU A 41 -3.64 -13.83 -1.11
C GLU A 41 -2.68 -14.95 -1.48
N GLY A 42 -1.64 -15.17 -0.66
CA GLY A 42 -0.68 -16.23 -0.88
C GLY A 42 0.28 -15.98 -2.03
N GLY A 43 0.91 -17.03 -2.52
CA GLY A 43 1.80 -16.97 -3.66
C GLY A 43 3.21 -16.48 -3.33
N GLU A 44 3.95 -16.09 -4.37
CA GLU A 44 5.35 -15.69 -4.23
C GLU A 44 5.53 -14.44 -3.39
N LEU A 45 4.59 -13.49 -3.51
CA LEU A 45 4.68 -12.25 -2.74
C LEU A 45 4.50 -12.52 -1.25
N ALA A 46 3.56 -13.38 -0.88
CA ALA A 46 3.38 -13.77 0.52
C ALA A 46 4.66 -14.43 1.07
N HIS A 47 5.27 -15.31 0.27
CA HIS A 47 6.54 -15.95 0.64
C HIS A 47 7.65 -14.92 0.86
N ALA A 48 7.77 -13.96 -0.04
CA ALA A 48 8.76 -12.88 0.07
C ALA A 48 8.54 -12.03 1.33
N ILE A 49 7.28 -11.73 1.67
CA ILE A 49 6.94 -10.99 2.88
C ILE A 49 7.38 -11.77 4.13
N MET A 50 7.12 -13.07 4.14
CA MET A 50 7.50 -13.92 5.27
C MET A 50 9.01 -13.99 5.45
N GLN A 51 9.78 -13.95 4.36
CA GLN A 51 11.23 -14.03 4.43
C GLN A 51 11.91 -12.69 4.70
N ASN A 52 11.42 -11.61 4.12
CA ASN A 52 12.12 -10.32 4.09
C ASN A 52 11.38 -9.20 4.81
N GLY A 53 10.14 -9.43 5.21
CA GLY A 53 9.27 -8.39 5.76
C GLY A 53 8.52 -7.62 4.66
N VAL A 54 7.37 -7.05 5.03
CA VAL A 54 6.50 -6.37 4.06
C VAL A 54 7.16 -5.12 3.46
N GLY A 55 7.92 -4.38 4.26
CA GLY A 55 8.56 -3.16 3.77
C GLY A 55 9.58 -3.39 2.67
N ARG A 56 10.30 -4.52 2.73
CA ARG A 56 11.26 -4.89 1.69
C ARG A 56 10.62 -5.58 0.50
N ALA A 57 9.64 -6.44 0.78
CA ALA A 57 9.00 -7.24 -0.24
C ALA A 57 8.06 -6.43 -1.12
N VAL A 58 7.50 -5.33 -0.60
CA VAL A 58 6.47 -4.54 -1.27
C VAL A 58 6.86 -3.07 -1.30
N PRO A 59 7.77 -2.67 -2.22
CA PRO A 59 8.15 -1.27 -2.36
C PRO A 59 7.06 -0.43 -3.04
N GLU A 60 6.19 -1.07 -3.81
CA GLU A 60 5.15 -0.41 -4.59
C GLU A 60 3.82 -1.15 -4.48
N ILE A 61 2.73 -0.42 -4.65
CA ILE A 61 1.41 -1.02 -4.76
C ILE A 61 0.54 -0.16 -5.70
N LEU A 62 -0.17 -0.82 -6.62
CA LEU A 62 -1.06 -0.14 -7.58
C LEU A 62 -0.34 0.98 -8.34
N GLY A 63 0.94 0.79 -8.65
CA GLY A 63 1.75 1.77 -9.36
C GLY A 63 2.26 2.92 -8.51
N LEU A 64 2.03 2.88 -7.19
CA LEU A 64 2.46 3.92 -6.25
C LEU A 64 3.59 3.41 -5.39
N GLN A 65 4.59 4.26 -5.15
CA GLN A 65 5.63 3.94 -4.18
C GLN A 65 5.05 4.06 -2.77
N ILE A 66 5.41 3.12 -1.91
CA ILE A 66 4.91 3.11 -0.54
C ILE A 66 5.88 3.83 0.37
N VAL A 67 5.38 4.84 1.09
CA VAL A 67 6.11 5.48 2.19
C VAL A 67 5.59 4.86 3.48
N TRP A 68 6.43 4.01 4.09
CA TRP A 68 6.11 3.31 5.31
C TRP A 68 6.31 4.22 6.53
N LYS A 69 5.60 3.96 7.61
CA LYS A 69 5.74 4.67 8.89
C LYS A 69 5.36 6.15 8.83
N SER A 70 4.40 6.48 8.00
CA SER A 70 3.86 7.84 7.97
C SER A 70 2.92 8.07 9.16
N THR A 71 2.72 9.34 9.52
CA THR A 71 1.76 9.72 10.55
C THR A 71 0.34 9.81 10.00
N HIS A 72 0.19 9.97 8.70
CA HIS A 72 -1.11 10.12 8.05
C HIS A 72 -1.20 9.20 6.83
N PHE A 73 -2.41 8.70 6.57
CA PHE A 73 -2.71 8.03 5.31
C PHE A 73 -3.01 9.09 4.26
N CYS A 74 -2.28 9.07 3.16
CA CYS A 74 -2.57 9.94 2.03
C CYS A 74 -1.94 9.39 0.75
N VAL A 75 -2.48 9.84 -0.39
CA VAL A 75 -1.91 9.59 -1.72
C VAL A 75 -1.51 10.93 -2.30
N VAL A 76 -0.27 11.02 -2.73
CA VAL A 76 0.28 12.25 -3.31
C VAL A 76 0.97 12.01 -4.65
#